data_dc654226e4d6b2643027409883f0028e
#
_entry.id   dc654226e4d6b2643027409883f0028e
#
_cell.length_a   1.000
_cell.length_b   1.000
_cell.length_c   1.000
_cell.angle_alpha   90.00
_cell.angle_beta   90.00
_cell.angle_gamma   90.00
#
_symmetry.space_group_name_H-M   'P 1'
#
loop_
_entity.id
_entity.type
_entity.pdbx_description
1 polymer ?
#
loop_
_entity_poly.entity_id
_entity_poly.type
_entity_poly.pdbx_seq_one_letter_code
_entity_poly.pdbx_strand_id
1 'polypeptide(L)'
;MSFHHFARSPLHHIPISVYSVFSVVNLLLTDFDMSDIKIGLIGGSGLGDALGAEAGERHDIDTPFGKPSAPILTTRWHDVDVAICQRHGIGHTLNPSAVSYRANLWALKSLGVTHVLASGATGSLREEYKPRDLVIVDQLIDKTHKRANTFYECAAVHVEFSEPFCPVMRRWLLDASKKLNGVSVHDGGTYIVMEGPAFSTKAESHMHRQWGGDLIGMTAMPEAKLAREAELAYALLALPTDYDCWRPHDLAPGEKINPQALLEEIIGNLKAATANAVELMKLALTDVTALRDTPSPAHSALALGIWSDKSKLDPAEVQRLDLLWGKYFTN
;
A
#
# COMPACT_ATOMS: atom_id res chain seq x y z
N MET A 1 -1.96 -59.83 -28.24
CA MET A 1 -1.97 -59.10 -26.96
C MET A 1 -2.81 -57.85 -27.14
N SER A 2 -3.94 -57.82 -26.43
CA SER A 2 -5.07 -56.93 -26.67
C SER A 2 -4.88 -55.60 -25.94
N PHE A 3 -4.97 -54.48 -26.64
CA PHE A 3 -5.00 -53.14 -26.02
C PHE A 3 -6.44 -52.77 -25.70
N HIS A 4 -6.74 -52.59 -24.43
CA HIS A 4 -8.02 -52.05 -23.96
C HIS A 4 -8.12 -50.55 -24.20
N HIS A 5 -9.13 -50.12 -24.96
CA HIS A 5 -9.60 -48.75 -25.07
C HIS A 5 -10.28 -48.33 -23.79
N PHE A 6 -9.73 -47.29 -23.14
CA PHE A 6 -10.46 -46.49 -22.12
C PHE A 6 -11.24 -45.39 -22.79
N ALA A 7 -12.55 -45.50 -22.73
CA ALA A 7 -13.47 -44.45 -23.18
C ALA A 7 -13.37 -43.22 -22.25
N ARG A 8 -13.13 -42.07 -22.82
CA ARG A 8 -13.22 -40.75 -22.14
C ARG A 8 -14.67 -40.33 -22.07
N SER A 9 -15.19 -40.09 -20.85
CA SER A 9 -16.46 -39.42 -20.63
C SER A 9 -16.33 -37.94 -20.99
N PRO A 10 -17.36 -37.32 -21.60
CA PRO A 10 -17.33 -35.90 -21.91
C PRO A 10 -17.55 -35.08 -20.63
N LEU A 11 -16.54 -34.31 -20.22
CA LEU A 11 -16.70 -33.24 -19.22
C LEU A 11 -17.59 -32.14 -19.84
N HIS A 12 -18.77 -31.97 -19.29
CA HIS A 12 -19.61 -30.80 -19.60
C HIS A 12 -18.90 -29.54 -19.11
N HIS A 13 -18.41 -28.74 -20.04
CA HIS A 13 -18.00 -27.36 -19.78
C HIS A 13 -19.24 -26.54 -19.44
N ILE A 14 -19.35 -26.13 -18.16
CA ILE A 14 -20.23 -25.03 -17.75
C ILE A 14 -19.44 -23.75 -18.01
N PRO A 15 -19.85 -22.90 -18.94
CA PRO A 15 -19.19 -21.60 -19.12
C PRO A 15 -19.60 -20.69 -17.94
N ILE A 16 -18.76 -20.56 -16.95
CA ILE A 16 -18.89 -19.48 -15.96
C ILE A 16 -18.51 -18.19 -16.68
N SER A 17 -19.51 -17.43 -17.08
CA SER A 17 -19.31 -16.12 -17.69
C SER A 17 -18.71 -15.18 -16.64
N VAL A 18 -17.51 -14.68 -16.91
CA VAL A 18 -16.82 -13.67 -16.10
C VAL A 18 -17.67 -12.41 -15.91
N TYR A 19 -18.62 -12.14 -16.81
CA TYR A 19 -19.57 -11.01 -16.74
C TYR A 19 -20.62 -11.14 -15.62
N SER A 20 -20.90 -12.33 -15.10
CA SER A 20 -21.88 -12.52 -14.03
C SER A 20 -21.33 -12.11 -12.64
N VAL A 21 -20.03 -12.10 -12.44
CA VAL A 21 -19.39 -11.67 -11.20
C VAL A 21 -19.48 -10.15 -11.02
N PHE A 22 -19.32 -9.39 -12.10
CA PHE A 22 -19.45 -7.92 -12.05
C PHE A 22 -20.86 -7.42 -11.75
N SER A 23 -21.90 -8.15 -12.18
CA SER A 23 -23.30 -7.76 -11.89
C SER A 23 -23.73 -8.01 -10.46
N VAL A 24 -23.17 -9.01 -9.77
CA VAL A 24 -23.47 -9.30 -8.36
C VAL A 24 -22.78 -8.31 -7.42
N VAL A 25 -21.57 -7.85 -7.79
CA VAL A 25 -20.82 -6.86 -7.00
C VAL A 25 -21.56 -5.51 -6.93
N ASN A 26 -22.23 -5.10 -8.02
CA ASN A 26 -23.00 -3.85 -8.01
C ASN A 26 -24.27 -3.87 -7.14
N LEU A 27 -24.77 -5.03 -6.73
CA LEU A 27 -25.97 -5.13 -5.89
C LEU A 27 -25.68 -5.07 -4.39
N LEU A 28 -24.41 -5.25 -3.98
CA LEU A 28 -23.99 -5.25 -2.57
C LEU A 28 -23.36 -3.92 -2.12
N LEU A 29 -23.31 -2.90 -3.00
CA LEU A 29 -22.66 -1.62 -2.73
C LEU A 29 -23.56 -0.56 -2.09
N THR A 30 -24.72 -0.93 -1.50
CA THR A 30 -25.79 0.04 -1.21
C THR A 30 -25.68 0.77 0.14
N ASP A 31 -24.69 0.54 1.00
CA ASP A 31 -24.66 1.19 2.33
C ASP A 31 -23.33 1.87 2.72
N PHE A 32 -22.42 2.15 1.77
CA PHE A 32 -21.26 2.97 2.08
C PHE A 32 -21.60 4.45 1.83
N ASP A 33 -21.85 5.18 2.93
CA ASP A 33 -22.04 6.65 2.83
C ASP A 33 -20.70 7.30 2.47
N MET A 34 -20.57 7.64 1.19
CA MET A 34 -19.38 8.30 0.63
C MET A 34 -19.39 9.82 0.87
N SER A 35 -20.34 10.33 1.71
CA SER A 35 -20.43 11.78 1.98
C SER A 35 -19.17 12.32 2.65
N ASP A 36 -18.49 11.50 3.47
CA ASP A 36 -17.35 11.92 4.28
C ASP A 36 -16.07 11.15 3.90
N ILE A 37 -15.38 11.64 2.85
CA ILE A 37 -14.04 11.13 2.53
C ILE A 37 -13.05 11.57 3.60
N LYS A 38 -12.41 10.59 4.26
CA LYS A 38 -11.28 10.83 5.16
C LYS A 38 -10.05 10.09 4.65
N ILE A 39 -8.95 10.81 4.46
CA ILE A 39 -7.73 10.26 3.86
C ILE A 39 -6.66 10.02 4.93
N GLY A 40 -6.19 8.77 5.02
CA GLY A 40 -5.00 8.42 5.78
C GLY A 40 -3.75 8.66 4.95
N LEU A 41 -2.79 9.38 5.48
CA LEU A 41 -1.46 9.54 4.89
C LEU A 41 -0.46 8.72 5.72
N ILE A 42 0.17 7.74 5.10
CA ILE A 42 1.24 6.96 5.75
C ILE A 42 2.58 7.39 5.17
N GLY A 43 3.40 8.06 5.99
CA GLY A 43 4.71 8.55 5.60
C GLY A 43 5.87 7.70 6.10
N GLY A 44 6.87 7.51 5.24
CA GLY A 44 8.21 7.05 5.61
C GLY A 44 9.07 8.21 6.12
N SER A 45 10.39 8.09 5.91
CA SER A 45 11.39 9.07 6.34
C SER A 45 11.09 10.47 5.81
N GLY A 46 10.83 11.40 6.70
CA GLY A 46 10.68 12.83 6.39
C GLY A 46 9.31 13.29 5.92
N LEU A 47 8.37 12.40 5.57
CA LEU A 47 7.05 12.84 5.11
C LEU A 47 6.21 13.41 6.25
N GLY A 48 6.22 12.82 7.44
CA GLY A 48 5.47 13.31 8.60
C GLY A 48 5.82 14.76 8.94
N ASP A 49 7.10 15.09 8.94
CA ASP A 49 7.59 16.46 9.21
C ASP A 49 7.23 17.42 8.07
N ALA A 50 7.34 16.95 6.81
CA ALA A 50 7.02 17.74 5.63
C ALA A 50 5.50 18.05 5.47
N LEU A 51 4.65 17.21 6.09
CA LEU A 51 3.20 17.39 6.07
C LEU A 51 2.69 18.41 7.10
N GLY A 52 3.57 19.06 7.88
CA GLY A 52 3.17 20.07 8.86
C GLY A 52 2.34 19.46 10.00
N ALA A 53 2.67 18.26 10.42
CA ALA A 53 2.00 17.51 11.48
C ALA A 53 1.94 18.23 12.83
N GLU A 54 2.64 19.35 13.00
CA GLU A 54 2.69 20.13 14.25
C GLU A 54 1.36 20.81 14.60
N ALA A 55 0.44 21.00 13.63
CA ALA A 55 -0.82 21.73 13.82
C ALA A 55 -2.06 20.83 13.95
N GLY A 56 -1.89 19.52 14.03
CA GLY A 56 -2.99 18.53 14.10
C GLY A 56 -3.36 18.12 15.52
N GLU A 57 -4.58 17.60 15.68
CA GLU A 57 -4.99 16.90 16.90
C GLU A 57 -4.31 15.55 16.98
N ARG A 58 -3.75 15.24 18.16
CA ARG A 58 -3.00 14.01 18.42
C ARG A 58 -3.89 12.95 19.08
N HIS A 59 -3.92 11.74 18.49
CA HIS A 59 -4.67 10.60 18.98
C HIS A 59 -3.75 9.47 19.42
N ASP A 60 -3.71 9.20 20.72
CA ASP A 60 -3.07 8.04 21.31
C ASP A 60 -4.08 6.88 21.36
N ILE A 61 -4.03 5.98 20.39
CA ILE A 61 -5.02 4.91 20.20
C ILE A 61 -4.46 3.57 20.69
N ASP A 62 -5.22 2.88 21.51
CA ASP A 62 -4.99 1.47 21.84
C ASP A 62 -5.76 0.59 20.84
N THR A 63 -5.07 -0.40 20.29
CA THR A 63 -5.67 -1.33 19.33
C THR A 63 -5.55 -2.77 19.82
N PRO A 64 -6.35 -3.71 19.29
CA PRO A 64 -6.18 -5.15 19.58
C PRO A 64 -4.81 -5.72 19.18
N PHE A 65 -3.99 -4.95 18.50
CA PHE A 65 -2.67 -5.31 18.00
C PHE A 65 -1.54 -4.51 18.64
N GLY A 66 -1.82 -3.85 19.77
CA GLY A 66 -0.90 -2.94 20.46
C GLY A 66 -1.01 -1.49 19.97
N LYS A 67 0.00 -0.71 20.31
CA LYS A 67 0.06 0.72 19.90
C LYS A 67 0.49 0.88 18.44
N PRO A 68 -0.03 1.88 17.73
CA PRO A 68 0.54 2.34 16.46
C PRO A 68 2.01 2.75 16.63
N SER A 69 2.73 2.86 15.51
CA SER A 69 4.14 3.26 15.47
C SER A 69 4.39 4.63 16.10
N ALA A 70 3.42 5.52 16.00
CA ALA A 70 3.32 6.82 16.67
C ALA A 70 1.85 7.17 16.84
N PRO A 71 1.52 8.18 17.68
CA PRO A 71 0.18 8.75 17.71
C PRO A 71 -0.26 9.19 16.31
N ILE A 72 -1.54 8.95 15.99
CA ILE A 72 -2.11 9.44 14.73
C ILE A 72 -2.43 10.92 14.89
N LEU A 73 -2.07 11.71 13.89
CA LEU A 73 -2.36 13.14 13.87
C LEU A 73 -3.51 13.40 12.89
N THR A 74 -4.57 14.06 13.34
CA THR A 74 -5.65 14.49 12.44
C THR A 74 -5.59 15.99 12.21
N THR A 75 -5.78 16.36 10.96
CA THR A 75 -5.81 17.75 10.51
C THR A 75 -6.75 17.89 9.33
N ARG A 76 -6.91 19.11 8.83
CA ARG A 76 -7.72 19.37 7.66
C ARG A 76 -6.89 20.11 6.60
N TRP A 77 -6.84 19.52 5.41
CA TRP A 77 -6.21 20.17 4.25
C TRP A 77 -7.27 20.49 3.22
N HIS A 78 -7.33 21.77 2.82
CA HIS A 78 -8.49 22.26 2.08
C HIS A 78 -9.78 21.87 2.84
N ASP A 79 -10.71 21.19 2.22
CA ASP A 79 -11.94 20.72 2.84
C ASP A 79 -11.94 19.20 3.13
N VAL A 80 -10.77 18.58 3.18
CA VAL A 80 -10.60 17.13 3.39
C VAL A 80 -10.00 16.86 4.75
N ASP A 81 -10.66 15.98 5.51
CA ASP A 81 -10.11 15.46 6.76
C ASP A 81 -8.97 14.47 6.46
N VAL A 82 -7.82 14.70 7.11
CA VAL A 82 -6.60 13.91 6.91
C VAL A 82 -6.13 13.34 8.23
N ALA A 83 -5.79 12.05 8.23
CA ALA A 83 -5.15 11.36 9.36
C ALA A 83 -3.72 10.94 8.96
N ILE A 84 -2.71 11.38 9.70
CA ILE A 84 -1.30 11.19 9.39
C ILE A 84 -0.69 10.14 10.29
N CYS A 85 -0.10 9.10 9.72
CA CYS A 85 0.60 8.03 10.41
C CYS A 85 2.09 8.06 10.07
N GLN A 86 2.94 8.23 11.08
CA GLN A 86 4.40 8.11 10.96
C GLN A 86 4.80 6.63 11.04
N ARG A 87 4.96 5.97 9.87
CA ARG A 87 5.20 4.53 9.77
C ARG A 87 6.34 4.02 10.67
N HIS A 88 7.44 4.71 10.69
CA HIS A 88 8.64 4.30 11.42
C HIS A 88 8.77 4.88 12.83
N GLY A 89 7.68 5.48 13.35
CA GLY A 89 7.69 6.15 14.64
C GLY A 89 8.39 7.51 14.63
N ILE A 90 8.30 8.22 15.74
CA ILE A 90 8.97 9.51 15.92
C ILE A 90 10.48 9.27 15.91
N GLY A 91 11.21 10.05 15.11
CA GLY A 91 12.66 9.93 14.98
C GLY A 91 13.12 8.69 14.19
N HIS A 92 12.24 8.03 13.44
CA HIS A 92 12.56 6.87 12.59
C HIS A 92 13.20 5.71 13.36
N THR A 93 12.65 5.36 14.51
CA THR A 93 13.24 4.39 15.45
C THR A 93 12.85 2.93 15.17
N LEU A 94 11.84 2.71 14.33
CA LEU A 94 11.36 1.37 13.97
C LEU A 94 11.94 0.94 12.60
N ASN A 95 12.66 -0.18 12.58
CA ASN A 95 13.05 -0.80 11.32
C ASN A 95 11.82 -1.38 10.58
N PRO A 96 11.90 -1.69 9.29
CA PRO A 96 10.75 -2.12 8.49
C PRO A 96 9.99 -3.33 9.04
N SER A 97 10.67 -4.28 9.70
CA SER A 97 10.02 -5.47 10.27
C SER A 97 9.45 -5.24 11.67
N ALA A 98 9.83 -4.15 12.34
CA ALA A 98 9.32 -3.76 13.65
C ALA A 98 8.15 -2.76 13.59
N VAL A 99 7.78 -2.29 12.42
CA VAL A 99 6.63 -1.39 12.22
C VAL A 99 5.34 -2.07 12.67
N SER A 100 4.52 -1.36 13.43
CA SER A 100 3.23 -1.82 13.95
C SER A 100 2.13 -1.77 12.86
N TYR A 101 2.31 -2.46 11.72
CA TYR A 101 1.42 -2.34 10.55
C TYR A 101 -0.06 -2.57 10.88
N ARG A 102 -0.38 -3.62 11.66
CA ARG A 102 -1.78 -3.92 12.06
C ARG A 102 -2.35 -2.78 12.90
N ALA A 103 -1.61 -2.33 13.90
CA ALA A 103 -2.05 -1.25 14.78
C ALA A 103 -2.21 0.08 14.02
N ASN A 104 -1.29 0.39 13.07
CA ASN A 104 -1.36 1.60 12.26
C ASN A 104 -2.65 1.65 11.43
N LEU A 105 -2.96 0.58 10.69
CA LEU A 105 -4.14 0.54 9.83
C LEU A 105 -5.45 0.43 10.63
N TRP A 106 -5.44 -0.31 11.76
CA TRP A 106 -6.56 -0.32 12.68
C TRP A 106 -6.88 1.07 13.21
N ALA A 107 -5.85 1.80 13.68
CA ALA A 107 -6.03 3.15 14.22
C ALA A 107 -6.55 4.13 13.15
N LEU A 108 -6.05 4.05 11.92
CA LEU A 108 -6.60 4.84 10.82
C LEU A 108 -8.06 4.51 10.57
N LYS A 109 -8.41 3.21 10.51
CA LYS A 109 -9.80 2.75 10.34
C LYS A 109 -10.71 3.23 11.46
N SER A 110 -10.26 3.17 12.73
CA SER A 110 -11.05 3.61 13.89
C SER A 110 -11.33 5.12 13.90
N LEU A 111 -10.50 5.90 13.22
CA LEU A 111 -10.71 7.33 13.00
C LEU A 111 -11.60 7.64 11.78
N GLY A 112 -12.18 6.62 11.14
CA GLY A 112 -13.06 6.78 9.99
C GLY A 112 -12.34 6.98 8.66
N VAL A 113 -11.03 6.68 8.58
CA VAL A 113 -10.30 6.71 7.30
C VAL A 113 -10.92 5.70 6.34
N THR A 114 -11.12 6.12 5.09
CA THR A 114 -11.68 5.33 3.99
C THR A 114 -10.63 5.03 2.90
N HIS A 115 -9.70 5.94 2.71
CA HIS A 115 -8.67 5.89 1.68
C HIS A 115 -7.29 6.12 2.31
N VAL A 116 -6.31 5.29 1.97
CA VAL A 116 -4.93 5.39 2.47
C VAL A 116 -4.00 5.67 1.32
N LEU A 117 -3.32 6.80 1.38
CA LEU A 117 -2.20 7.14 0.50
C LEU A 117 -0.90 6.97 1.27
N ALA A 118 -0.12 5.98 0.89
CA ALA A 118 1.18 5.73 1.45
C ALA A 118 2.30 6.28 0.56
N SER A 119 3.45 6.59 1.15
CA SER A 119 4.67 6.85 0.40
C SER A 119 5.88 6.18 1.02
N GLY A 120 6.91 5.95 0.21
CA GLY A 120 8.14 5.36 0.68
C GLY A 120 9.30 5.54 -0.29
N ALA A 121 10.50 5.72 0.26
CA ALA A 121 11.75 5.72 -0.50
C ALA A 121 11.99 4.34 -1.13
N THR A 122 12.48 4.32 -2.35
CA THR A 122 12.77 3.10 -3.11
C THR A 122 14.09 3.21 -3.86
N GLY A 123 14.75 2.07 -4.06
CA GLY A 123 15.72 1.92 -5.13
C GLY A 123 15.00 1.71 -6.46
N SER A 124 15.52 2.29 -7.53
CA SER A 124 15.05 2.01 -8.88
C SER A 124 15.75 0.78 -9.45
N LEU A 125 15.00 -0.12 -10.06
CA LEU A 125 15.50 -1.29 -10.79
C LEU A 125 15.51 -1.07 -12.31
N ARG A 126 15.13 0.13 -12.77
CA ARG A 126 15.08 0.52 -14.18
C ARG A 126 15.71 1.90 -14.39
N GLU A 127 16.26 2.15 -15.56
CA GLU A 127 16.86 3.46 -15.87
C GLU A 127 15.83 4.57 -16.08
N GLU A 128 14.65 4.19 -16.55
CA GLU A 128 13.53 5.10 -16.79
C GLU A 128 12.92 5.70 -15.52
N TYR A 129 12.97 5.00 -14.39
CA TYR A 129 12.52 5.52 -13.09
C TYR A 129 13.68 6.20 -12.37
N LYS A 130 13.88 7.46 -12.65
CA LYS A 130 15.05 8.21 -12.17
C LYS A 130 14.89 8.64 -10.71
N PRO A 131 15.99 8.77 -9.96
CA PRO A 131 15.96 9.46 -8.68
C PRO A 131 15.24 10.81 -8.77
N ARG A 132 14.39 11.10 -7.78
CA ARG A 132 13.47 12.26 -7.66
C ARG A 132 12.21 12.20 -8.50
N ASP A 133 12.04 11.23 -9.41
CA ASP A 133 10.75 10.95 -10.03
C ASP A 133 9.75 10.46 -8.98
N LEU A 134 8.48 10.42 -9.36
CA LEU A 134 7.39 9.82 -8.57
C LEU A 134 6.80 8.64 -9.35
N VAL A 135 6.51 7.54 -8.68
CA VAL A 135 5.89 6.36 -9.31
C VAL A 135 4.61 6.00 -8.55
N ILE A 136 3.47 6.03 -9.26
CA ILE A 136 2.19 5.59 -8.73
C ILE A 136 2.09 4.09 -8.98
N VAL A 137 2.48 3.30 -7.98
CA VAL A 137 2.66 1.85 -8.06
C VAL A 137 1.36 1.14 -8.42
N ASP A 138 1.43 0.10 -9.27
CA ASP A 138 0.27 -0.70 -9.66
C ASP A 138 0.40 -2.19 -9.28
N GLN A 139 1.62 -2.72 -9.16
CA GLN A 139 1.85 -4.11 -8.82
C GLN A 139 2.96 -4.30 -7.78
N LEU A 140 2.97 -5.44 -7.11
CA LEU A 140 4.02 -5.78 -6.17
C LEU A 140 4.39 -7.28 -6.18
N ILE A 141 5.61 -7.56 -5.74
CA ILE A 141 6.09 -8.92 -5.43
C ILE A 141 6.53 -8.91 -3.95
N ASP A 142 5.87 -9.73 -3.13
CA ASP A 142 6.13 -9.83 -1.68
C ASP A 142 7.25 -10.84 -1.39
N LYS A 143 8.35 -10.36 -0.81
CA LYS A 143 9.46 -11.17 -0.29
C LYS A 143 9.60 -11.07 1.24
N THR A 144 8.62 -10.48 1.92
CA THR A 144 8.62 -10.38 3.38
C THR A 144 8.27 -11.73 4.02
N HIS A 145 8.84 -12.04 5.19
CA HIS A 145 8.66 -13.36 5.82
C HIS A 145 8.58 -13.34 7.35
N LYS A 146 8.83 -12.20 8.01
CA LYS A 146 8.82 -12.09 9.47
C LYS A 146 7.64 -11.30 10.03
N ARG A 147 6.79 -10.73 9.18
CA ARG A 147 5.76 -9.78 9.56
C ARG A 147 4.42 -10.47 9.70
N ALA A 148 3.64 -10.10 10.74
CA ALA A 148 2.23 -10.46 10.79
C ALA A 148 1.50 -9.78 9.62
N ASN A 149 0.90 -10.58 8.73
CA ASN A 149 0.39 -10.13 7.44
C ASN A 149 -1.12 -10.33 7.27
N THR A 150 -1.85 -10.59 8.36
CA THR A 150 -3.31 -10.66 8.42
C THR A 150 -3.82 -10.17 9.77
N PHE A 151 -5.04 -9.65 9.79
CA PHE A 151 -5.80 -9.40 11.01
C PHE A 151 -6.51 -10.64 11.53
N TYR A 152 -6.79 -11.61 10.66
CA TYR A 152 -7.70 -12.74 10.90
C TYR A 152 -6.92 -14.02 11.20
N GLU A 153 -6.21 -14.04 12.35
CA GLU A 153 -5.38 -15.19 12.74
C GLU A 153 -6.21 -16.44 13.12
N CYS A 154 -7.50 -16.24 13.48
CA CYS A 154 -8.40 -17.31 13.93
C CYS A 154 -9.56 -17.56 12.94
N ALA A 155 -9.47 -17.07 11.71
CA ALA A 155 -10.50 -17.25 10.69
C ALA A 155 -9.87 -17.42 9.30
N ALA A 156 -10.55 -18.15 8.42
CA ALA A 156 -10.18 -18.24 7.02
C ALA A 156 -10.79 -17.05 6.27
N VAL A 157 -9.99 -16.02 6.09
CA VAL A 157 -10.36 -14.83 5.31
C VAL A 157 -9.43 -14.70 4.13
N HIS A 158 -10.00 -14.73 2.92
CA HIS A 158 -9.26 -14.70 1.65
C HIS A 158 -9.74 -13.53 0.81
N VAL A 159 -9.09 -12.38 0.98
CA VAL A 159 -9.38 -11.20 0.15
C VAL A 159 -8.75 -11.36 -1.23
N GLU A 160 -9.46 -10.88 -2.25
CA GLU A 160 -8.93 -10.77 -3.60
C GLU A 160 -7.77 -9.76 -3.58
N PHE A 161 -6.64 -10.08 -4.28
CA PHE A 161 -5.43 -9.27 -4.22
C PHE A 161 -4.63 -9.25 -5.54
N SER A 162 -5.24 -9.60 -6.69
CA SER A 162 -4.58 -9.51 -8.00
C SER A 162 -4.26 -8.06 -8.37
N GLU A 163 -5.12 -7.13 -7.94
CA GLU A 163 -4.93 -5.69 -8.08
C GLU A 163 -4.72 -5.06 -6.69
N PRO A 164 -3.47 -5.05 -6.16
CA PRO A 164 -3.21 -4.68 -4.78
C PRO A 164 -3.47 -3.19 -4.47
N PHE A 165 -3.38 -2.33 -5.48
CA PHE A 165 -3.56 -0.89 -5.35
C PHE A 165 -4.90 -0.43 -5.96
N CYS A 166 -5.59 0.48 -5.26
CA CYS A 166 -6.90 0.97 -5.67
C CYS A 166 -6.82 1.73 -7.01
N PRO A 167 -7.52 1.27 -8.06
CA PRO A 167 -7.46 1.91 -9.37
C PRO A 167 -8.04 3.32 -9.35
N VAL A 168 -9.04 3.59 -8.49
CA VAL A 168 -9.65 4.92 -8.35
C VAL A 168 -8.65 5.91 -7.76
N MET A 169 -7.95 5.53 -6.68
CA MET A 169 -6.91 6.37 -6.07
C MET A 169 -5.72 6.59 -7.03
N ARG A 170 -5.30 5.54 -7.74
CA ARG A 170 -4.23 5.68 -8.74
C ARG A 170 -4.62 6.70 -9.81
N ARG A 171 -5.83 6.59 -10.35
CA ARG A 171 -6.34 7.54 -11.35
C ARG A 171 -6.42 8.96 -10.82
N TRP A 172 -6.92 9.14 -9.61
CA TRP A 172 -6.99 10.42 -8.93
C TRP A 172 -5.59 11.08 -8.80
N LEU A 173 -4.56 10.32 -8.40
CA LEU A 173 -3.19 10.81 -8.33
C LEU A 173 -2.61 11.16 -9.71
N LEU A 174 -2.87 10.35 -10.74
CA LEU A 174 -2.45 10.61 -12.11
C LEU A 174 -3.10 11.88 -12.68
N ASP A 175 -4.36 12.11 -12.38
CA ASP A 175 -5.04 13.33 -12.83
C ASP A 175 -4.49 14.57 -12.10
N ALA A 176 -4.20 14.48 -10.81
CA ALA A 176 -3.54 15.54 -10.05
C ALA A 176 -2.12 15.82 -10.57
N SER A 177 -1.37 14.78 -10.96
CA SER A 177 0.01 14.90 -11.43
C SER A 177 0.16 15.73 -12.71
N LYS A 178 -0.90 15.86 -13.51
CA LYS A 178 -0.92 16.73 -14.69
C LYS A 178 -0.72 18.22 -14.36
N LYS A 179 -0.96 18.61 -13.09
CA LYS A 179 -0.75 19.97 -12.57
C LYS A 179 0.63 20.15 -11.94
N LEU A 180 1.39 19.05 -11.75
CA LEU A 180 2.73 19.11 -11.17
C LEU A 180 3.75 19.46 -12.25
N ASN A 181 4.56 20.50 -12.00
CA ASN A 181 5.54 20.97 -12.97
C ASN A 181 6.95 20.52 -12.63
N GLY A 182 7.74 20.15 -13.64
CA GLY A 182 9.16 19.86 -13.49
C GLY A 182 9.49 18.52 -12.82
N VAL A 183 8.50 17.63 -12.64
CA VAL A 183 8.65 16.31 -12.03
C VAL A 183 8.05 15.26 -12.94
N SER A 184 8.78 14.20 -13.22
CA SER A 184 8.26 13.03 -13.93
C SER A 184 7.42 12.18 -12.97
N VAL A 185 6.18 11.88 -13.37
CA VAL A 185 5.28 10.98 -12.64
C VAL A 185 4.94 9.80 -13.54
N HIS A 186 5.27 8.60 -13.08
CA HIS A 186 5.08 7.37 -13.83
C HIS A 186 3.78 6.66 -13.41
N ASP A 187 3.03 6.18 -14.40
CA ASP A 187 1.82 5.38 -14.22
C ASP A 187 2.18 3.89 -14.19
N GLY A 188 2.27 3.35 -13.00
CA GLY A 188 2.59 1.94 -12.78
C GLY A 188 4.07 1.68 -12.51
N GLY A 189 4.32 0.46 -12.09
CA GLY A 189 5.62 -0.13 -11.77
C GLY A 189 5.48 -1.22 -10.72
N THR A 190 6.10 -2.37 -10.98
CA THR A 190 6.12 -3.50 -10.05
C THR A 190 7.10 -3.25 -8.91
N TYR A 191 6.58 -3.17 -7.69
CA TYR A 191 7.35 -2.91 -6.47
C TYR A 191 7.79 -4.24 -5.83
N ILE A 192 9.08 -4.52 -5.78
CA ILE A 192 9.64 -5.62 -4.99
C ILE A 192 9.67 -5.20 -3.51
N VAL A 193 9.01 -5.97 -2.64
CA VAL A 193 9.02 -5.71 -1.20
C VAL A 193 9.98 -6.66 -0.52
N MET A 194 11.17 -6.18 -0.20
CA MET A 194 12.17 -6.95 0.55
C MET A 194 11.96 -6.83 2.06
N GLU A 195 12.44 -7.81 2.83
CA GLU A 195 12.31 -7.78 4.30
C GLU A 195 13.09 -6.62 4.93
N GLY A 196 14.31 -6.39 4.49
CA GLY A 196 15.22 -5.46 5.17
C GLY A 196 15.70 -6.00 6.54
N PRO A 197 16.35 -5.18 7.41
CA PRO A 197 16.77 -3.79 7.12
C PRO A 197 18.01 -3.69 6.22
N ALA A 198 18.71 -4.79 5.92
CA ALA A 198 19.82 -4.78 4.96
C ALA A 198 19.29 -4.50 3.54
N PHE A 199 20.07 -3.73 2.77
CA PHE A 199 19.79 -3.52 1.35
C PHE A 199 20.12 -4.77 0.53
N SER A 200 19.76 -4.76 -0.74
CA SER A 200 20.03 -5.84 -1.70
C SER A 200 21.52 -6.12 -1.86
N THR A 201 21.86 -7.40 -2.02
CA THR A 201 23.10 -7.76 -2.70
C THR A 201 22.98 -7.49 -4.20
N LYS A 202 24.11 -7.36 -4.91
CA LYS A 202 24.10 -7.21 -6.38
C LYS A 202 23.37 -8.36 -7.08
N ALA A 203 23.55 -9.59 -6.57
CA ALA A 203 22.88 -10.76 -7.13
C ALA A 203 21.35 -10.69 -6.97
N GLU A 204 20.88 -10.26 -5.80
CA GLU A 204 19.44 -10.03 -5.55
C GLU A 204 18.88 -8.91 -6.43
N SER A 205 19.60 -7.82 -6.57
CA SER A 205 19.20 -6.70 -7.42
C SER A 205 19.03 -7.13 -8.88
N HIS A 206 19.98 -7.88 -9.43
CA HIS A 206 19.86 -8.46 -10.78
C HIS A 206 18.71 -9.47 -10.88
N MET A 207 18.50 -10.32 -9.88
CA MET A 207 17.39 -11.26 -9.82
C MET A 207 16.04 -10.53 -9.82
N HIS A 208 15.88 -9.48 -9.01
CA HIS A 208 14.65 -8.68 -8.95
C HIS A 208 14.32 -8.03 -10.29
N ARG A 209 15.34 -7.54 -11.01
CA ARG A 209 15.16 -7.02 -12.37
C ARG A 209 14.68 -8.10 -13.34
N GLN A 210 15.20 -9.32 -13.25
CA GLN A 210 14.78 -10.46 -14.07
C GLN A 210 13.35 -10.90 -13.76
N TRP A 211 12.88 -10.75 -12.51
CA TRP A 211 11.50 -11.04 -12.12
C TRP A 211 10.50 -9.99 -12.62
N GLY A 212 10.96 -8.95 -13.29
CA GLY A 212 10.09 -7.87 -13.76
C GLY A 212 9.87 -6.77 -12.71
N GLY A 213 10.67 -6.73 -11.64
CA GLY A 213 10.63 -5.63 -10.69
C GLY A 213 11.14 -4.33 -11.29
N ASP A 214 10.46 -3.24 -10.99
CA ASP A 214 10.80 -1.89 -11.44
C ASP A 214 11.34 -1.02 -10.30
N LEU A 215 10.88 -1.29 -9.10
CA LEU A 215 11.24 -0.60 -7.87
C LEU A 215 11.51 -1.62 -6.77
N ILE A 216 12.33 -1.22 -5.78
CA ILE A 216 12.57 -2.03 -4.59
C ILE A 216 12.49 -1.19 -3.34
N GLY A 217 11.79 -1.71 -2.33
CA GLY A 217 11.69 -1.08 -1.02
C GLY A 217 11.26 -2.08 0.04
N MET A 218 10.88 -1.59 1.23
CA MET A 218 10.75 -2.47 2.39
C MET A 218 9.38 -2.43 3.07
N THR A 219 8.46 -1.53 2.68
CA THR A 219 7.30 -1.21 3.56
C THR A 219 5.92 -1.37 2.95
N ALA A 220 5.81 -1.60 1.63
CA ALA A 220 4.52 -1.81 0.97
C ALA A 220 3.79 -3.07 1.47
N MET A 221 4.54 -4.06 1.97
CA MET A 221 3.97 -5.26 2.58
C MET A 221 4.39 -5.39 4.06
N PRO A 222 3.49 -5.76 4.93
CA PRO A 222 2.11 -6.20 4.70
C PRO A 222 1.08 -5.06 4.60
N GLU A 223 1.51 -3.79 4.54
CA GLU A 223 0.63 -2.61 4.61
C GLU A 223 -0.51 -2.67 3.57
N ALA A 224 -0.22 -2.95 2.29
CA ALA A 224 -1.23 -3.05 1.24
C ALA A 224 -2.24 -4.20 1.47
N LYS A 225 -1.75 -5.37 1.92
CA LYS A 225 -2.59 -6.53 2.22
C LYS A 225 -3.53 -6.25 3.40
N LEU A 226 -3.00 -5.69 4.48
CA LEU A 226 -3.77 -5.31 5.66
C LEU A 226 -4.78 -4.20 5.34
N ALA A 227 -4.43 -3.24 4.49
CA ALA A 227 -5.38 -2.24 4.01
C ALA A 227 -6.56 -2.89 3.28
N ARG A 228 -6.32 -3.88 2.41
CA ARG A 228 -7.36 -4.65 1.72
C ARG A 228 -8.25 -5.41 2.71
N GLU A 229 -7.68 -6.08 3.71
CA GLU A 229 -8.41 -6.78 4.77
C GLU A 229 -9.22 -5.82 5.66
N ALA A 230 -8.76 -4.59 5.85
CA ALA A 230 -9.50 -3.54 6.57
C ALA A 230 -10.50 -2.79 5.69
N GLU A 231 -10.69 -3.20 4.44
CA GLU A 231 -11.55 -2.52 3.47
C GLU A 231 -11.21 -1.03 3.31
N LEU A 232 -9.92 -0.73 3.30
CA LEU A 232 -9.37 0.59 3.01
C LEU A 232 -8.89 0.63 1.56
N ALA A 233 -9.34 1.61 0.79
CA ALA A 233 -8.74 1.88 -0.50
C ALA A 233 -7.27 2.29 -0.30
N TYR A 234 -6.33 1.65 -0.99
CA TYR A 234 -4.90 1.87 -0.76
C TYR A 234 -4.17 2.20 -2.05
N ALA A 235 -3.36 3.25 -2.03
CA ALA A 235 -2.42 3.61 -3.09
C ALA A 235 -1.03 3.88 -2.50
N LEU A 236 0.00 3.59 -3.29
CA LEU A 236 1.39 3.81 -2.92
C LEU A 236 2.08 4.72 -3.93
N LEU A 237 2.69 5.79 -3.43
CA LEU A 237 3.57 6.69 -4.16
C LEU A 237 5.02 6.33 -3.81
N ALA A 238 5.72 5.68 -4.72
CA ALA A 238 7.12 5.35 -4.55
C ALA A 238 8.01 6.53 -4.95
N LEU A 239 9.09 6.70 -4.19
CA LEU A 239 10.04 7.80 -4.28
C LEU A 239 11.43 7.23 -4.61
N PRO A 240 11.79 7.02 -5.87
CA PRO A 240 13.13 6.59 -6.26
C PRO A 240 14.20 7.56 -5.74
N THR A 241 15.18 7.03 -4.98
CA THR A 241 16.28 7.79 -4.41
C THR A 241 17.64 7.50 -5.06
N ASP A 242 17.74 6.29 -5.62
CA ASP A 242 18.95 5.72 -6.22
C ASP A 242 18.58 4.58 -7.19
N TYR A 243 19.59 3.96 -7.81
CA TYR A 243 19.41 2.83 -8.73
C TYR A 243 19.71 1.47 -8.08
N ASP A 244 19.42 1.31 -6.79
CA ASP A 244 19.80 0.11 -6.04
C ASP A 244 21.31 -0.20 -6.26
N CYS A 245 21.71 -1.46 -6.30
CA CYS A 245 23.11 -1.83 -6.52
C CYS A 245 23.41 -2.54 -7.85
N TRP A 246 22.46 -2.55 -8.79
CA TRP A 246 22.61 -3.19 -10.10
C TRP A 246 23.38 -2.32 -11.10
N ARG A 247 23.23 -0.99 -11.00
CA ARG A 247 23.85 -0.05 -11.93
C ARG A 247 25.32 0.17 -11.56
N PRO A 248 26.26 -0.01 -12.50
CA PRO A 248 27.63 0.40 -12.28
C PRO A 248 27.71 1.90 -12.03
N HIS A 249 28.59 2.33 -11.13
CA HIS A 249 28.94 3.73 -11.01
C HIS A 249 29.90 4.12 -12.15
N ASP A 250 29.65 5.24 -12.81
CA ASP A 250 30.52 5.81 -13.85
C ASP A 250 31.77 6.42 -13.18
N LEU A 251 32.71 5.57 -12.82
CA LEU A 251 33.97 5.99 -12.18
C LEU A 251 35.10 6.00 -13.19
N ALA A 252 36.03 6.97 -13.09
CA ALA A 252 37.25 6.96 -13.84
C ALA A 252 38.14 5.76 -13.46
N PRO A 253 39.03 5.28 -14.37
CA PRO A 253 39.93 4.18 -14.05
C PRO A 253 40.74 4.44 -12.79
N GLY A 254 40.61 3.59 -11.77
CA GLY A 254 41.26 3.70 -10.47
C GLY A 254 40.53 4.54 -9.42
N GLU A 255 39.45 5.18 -9.77
CA GLU A 255 38.59 5.91 -8.84
C GLU A 255 37.76 4.94 -7.99
N LYS A 256 37.57 5.27 -6.72
CA LYS A 256 36.70 4.49 -5.78
C LYS A 256 35.48 5.30 -5.40
N ILE A 257 34.37 4.61 -5.21
CA ILE A 257 33.14 5.23 -4.66
C ILE A 257 33.52 5.89 -3.33
N ASN A 258 33.15 7.15 -3.18
CA ASN A 258 33.17 7.82 -1.88
C ASN A 258 31.81 7.52 -1.18
N PRO A 259 31.81 6.69 -0.11
CA PRO A 259 30.57 6.29 0.54
C PRO A 259 29.78 7.48 1.14
N GLN A 260 30.49 8.51 1.61
CA GLN A 260 29.86 9.69 2.20
C GLN A 260 29.16 10.53 1.12
N ALA A 261 29.82 10.76 -0.02
CA ALA A 261 29.21 11.50 -1.13
C ALA A 261 27.98 10.76 -1.69
N LEU A 262 28.03 9.44 -1.80
CA LEU A 262 26.88 8.63 -2.20
C LEU A 262 25.72 8.74 -1.20
N LEU A 263 25.99 8.71 0.09
CA LEU A 263 24.97 8.88 1.12
C LEU A 263 24.33 10.29 1.05
N GLU A 264 25.14 11.33 0.87
CA GLU A 264 24.68 12.70 0.72
C GLU A 264 23.80 12.87 -0.52
N GLU A 265 24.15 12.22 -1.63
CA GLU A 265 23.35 12.18 -2.86
C GLU A 265 21.99 11.52 -2.61
N ILE A 266 21.95 10.32 -2.00
CA ILE A 266 20.71 9.59 -1.68
C ILE A 266 19.82 10.42 -0.76
N ILE A 267 20.38 11.04 0.29
CA ILE A 267 19.62 11.92 1.19
C ILE A 267 19.09 13.14 0.44
N GLY A 268 19.87 13.73 -0.44
CA GLY A 268 19.45 14.86 -1.28
C GLY A 268 18.30 14.48 -2.21
N ASN A 269 18.40 13.30 -2.85
CA ASN A 269 17.35 12.75 -3.71
C ASN A 269 16.06 12.47 -2.91
N LEU A 270 16.19 11.87 -1.71
CA LEU A 270 15.04 11.62 -0.82
C LEU A 270 14.32 12.92 -0.45
N LYS A 271 15.05 13.96 -0.05
CA LYS A 271 14.47 15.26 0.29
C LYS A 271 13.71 15.88 -0.89
N ALA A 272 14.29 15.84 -2.08
CA ALA A 272 13.66 16.35 -3.30
C ALA A 272 12.41 15.53 -3.68
N ALA A 273 12.51 14.20 -3.68
CA ALA A 273 11.36 13.33 -3.98
C ALA A 273 10.24 13.48 -2.95
N THR A 274 10.57 13.66 -1.66
CA THR A 274 9.58 13.93 -0.60
C THR A 274 8.87 15.26 -0.84
N ALA A 275 9.59 16.31 -1.20
CA ALA A 275 8.97 17.61 -1.52
C ALA A 275 8.03 17.52 -2.72
N ASN A 276 8.42 16.81 -3.78
CA ASN A 276 7.60 16.52 -4.95
C ASN A 276 6.34 15.73 -4.58
N ALA A 277 6.48 14.71 -3.72
CA ALA A 277 5.35 13.91 -3.25
C ALA A 277 4.35 14.72 -2.42
N VAL A 278 4.83 15.58 -1.52
CA VAL A 278 3.97 16.48 -0.74
C VAL A 278 3.21 17.43 -1.64
N GLU A 279 3.86 17.99 -2.65
CA GLU A 279 3.20 18.87 -3.61
C GLU A 279 2.11 18.11 -4.41
N LEU A 280 2.41 16.91 -4.90
CA LEU A 280 1.40 16.07 -5.55
C LEU A 280 0.24 15.75 -4.62
N MET A 281 0.50 15.38 -3.37
CA MET A 281 -0.55 15.11 -2.37
C MET A 281 -1.43 16.32 -2.12
N LYS A 282 -0.84 17.51 -1.98
CA LYS A 282 -1.59 18.78 -1.83
C LYS A 282 -2.47 19.06 -3.05
N LEU A 283 -1.91 18.93 -4.26
CA LEU A 283 -2.67 19.09 -5.51
C LEU A 283 -3.82 18.10 -5.60
N ALA A 284 -3.60 16.84 -5.25
CA ALA A 284 -4.62 15.80 -5.27
C ALA A 284 -5.76 16.09 -4.27
N LEU A 285 -5.43 16.56 -3.07
CA LEU A 285 -6.39 16.91 -2.02
C LEU A 285 -7.22 18.16 -2.34
N THR A 286 -6.88 18.93 -3.37
CA THR A 286 -7.75 20.05 -3.82
C THR A 286 -9.06 19.57 -4.45
N ASP A 287 -9.12 18.31 -4.91
CA ASP A 287 -10.32 17.73 -5.52
C ASP A 287 -10.38 16.23 -5.23
N VAL A 288 -11.28 15.83 -4.36
CA VAL A 288 -11.54 14.43 -3.99
C VAL A 288 -12.84 13.89 -4.58
N THR A 289 -13.46 14.61 -5.51
CA THR A 289 -14.73 14.25 -6.14
C THR A 289 -14.68 12.85 -6.75
N ALA A 290 -13.59 12.50 -7.45
CA ALA A 290 -13.44 11.18 -8.04
C ALA A 290 -13.46 10.04 -7.00
N LEU A 291 -12.91 10.28 -5.79
CA LEU A 291 -12.91 9.31 -4.70
C LEU A 291 -14.31 9.16 -4.07
N ARG A 292 -15.09 10.26 -4.06
CA ARG A 292 -16.45 10.27 -3.54
C ARG A 292 -17.42 9.59 -4.49
N ASP A 293 -17.31 9.89 -5.78
CA ASP A 293 -18.28 9.47 -6.79
C ASP A 293 -18.03 8.04 -7.30
N THR A 294 -16.84 7.48 -7.04
CA THR A 294 -16.47 6.15 -7.52
C THR A 294 -16.02 5.27 -6.35
N PRO A 295 -16.87 4.33 -5.89
CA PRO A 295 -16.50 3.40 -4.83
C PRO A 295 -15.27 2.57 -5.20
N SER A 296 -14.36 2.41 -4.22
CA SER A 296 -13.21 1.51 -4.40
C SER A 296 -13.65 0.05 -4.29
N PRO A 297 -13.14 -0.86 -5.15
CA PRO A 297 -13.35 -2.29 -4.97
C PRO A 297 -12.90 -2.82 -3.59
N ALA A 298 -11.96 -2.13 -2.95
CA ALA A 298 -11.48 -2.51 -1.63
C ALA A 298 -12.56 -2.37 -0.53
N HIS A 299 -13.52 -1.45 -0.66
CA HIS A 299 -14.52 -1.16 0.37
C HIS A 299 -15.50 -2.32 0.65
N SER A 300 -15.49 -3.36 -0.18
CA SER A 300 -16.28 -4.58 -0.03
C SER A 300 -15.44 -5.86 -0.12
N ALA A 301 -14.14 -5.77 0.15
CA ALA A 301 -13.20 -6.89 -0.02
C ALA A 301 -13.55 -8.11 0.82
N LEU A 302 -14.21 -7.93 1.96
CA LEU A 302 -14.64 -9.01 2.86
C LEU A 302 -15.98 -9.64 2.49
N ALA A 303 -16.77 -9.01 1.62
CA ALA A 303 -18.12 -9.49 1.27
C ALA A 303 -18.12 -10.96 0.79
N LEU A 304 -17.12 -11.35 0.02
CA LEU A 304 -16.90 -12.72 -0.44
C LEU A 304 -15.62 -13.34 0.16
N GLY A 305 -14.91 -12.62 1.01
CA GLY A 305 -13.61 -13.02 1.57
C GLY A 305 -13.71 -13.90 2.81
N ILE A 306 -14.79 -13.83 3.58
CA ILE A 306 -14.98 -14.60 4.83
C ILE A 306 -15.47 -15.99 4.49
N TRP A 307 -14.56 -16.99 4.52
CA TRP A 307 -14.88 -18.38 4.15
C TRP A 307 -15.16 -19.27 5.37
N SER A 308 -14.76 -18.85 6.56
CA SER A 308 -15.11 -19.56 7.79
C SER A 308 -16.61 -19.67 7.97
N ASP A 309 -17.07 -20.83 8.48
CA ASP A 309 -18.43 -20.95 9.02
C ASP A 309 -18.59 -19.99 10.21
N LYS A 310 -19.36 -18.93 10.01
CA LYS A 310 -19.56 -17.86 10.99
C LYS A 310 -20.08 -18.39 12.34
N SER A 311 -20.85 -19.49 12.34
CA SER A 311 -21.39 -20.11 13.54
C SER A 311 -20.32 -20.85 14.39
N LYS A 312 -19.13 -21.05 13.84
CA LYS A 312 -18.01 -21.74 14.49
C LYS A 312 -16.91 -20.79 14.96
N LEU A 313 -16.97 -19.53 14.60
CA LEU A 313 -16.01 -18.54 15.04
C LEU A 313 -16.24 -18.23 16.54
N ASP A 314 -15.13 -17.98 17.24
CA ASP A 314 -15.18 -17.53 18.62
C ASP A 314 -15.86 -16.15 18.70
N PRO A 315 -16.96 -16.00 19.44
CA PRO A 315 -17.64 -14.72 19.60
C PRO A 315 -16.72 -13.62 20.14
N ALA A 316 -15.74 -13.97 21.00
CA ALA A 316 -14.78 -13.01 21.53
C ALA A 316 -13.85 -12.48 20.41
N GLU A 317 -13.46 -13.33 19.48
CA GLU A 317 -12.65 -12.92 18.34
C GLU A 317 -13.46 -12.08 17.34
N VAL A 318 -14.73 -12.45 17.10
CA VAL A 318 -15.64 -11.63 16.28
C VAL A 318 -15.79 -10.23 16.87
N GLN A 319 -16.02 -10.13 18.17
CA GLN A 319 -16.11 -8.85 18.88
C GLN A 319 -14.79 -8.07 18.89
N ARG A 320 -13.66 -8.75 19.04
CA ARG A 320 -12.33 -8.13 19.04
C ARG A 320 -12.03 -7.41 17.72
N LEU A 321 -12.53 -7.96 16.61
CA LEU A 321 -12.31 -7.44 15.26
C LEU A 321 -13.55 -6.74 14.68
N ASP A 322 -14.53 -6.38 15.49
CA ASP A 322 -15.82 -5.81 15.07
C ASP A 322 -15.65 -4.60 14.12
N LEU A 323 -14.70 -3.73 14.40
CA LEU A 323 -14.38 -2.58 13.53
C LEU A 323 -14.11 -2.97 12.06
N LEU A 324 -13.53 -4.15 11.82
CA LEU A 324 -13.13 -4.60 10.48
C LEU A 324 -14.25 -5.37 9.78
N TRP A 325 -14.91 -6.28 10.45
CA TRP A 325 -15.85 -7.22 9.86
C TRP A 325 -17.24 -7.27 10.49
N GLY A 326 -17.50 -6.48 11.55
CA GLY A 326 -18.76 -6.52 12.33
C GLY A 326 -19.99 -6.43 11.44
N LYS A 327 -19.98 -5.57 10.40
CA LYS A 327 -21.08 -5.44 9.45
C LYS A 327 -21.47 -6.76 8.73
N TYR A 328 -20.59 -7.75 8.71
CA TYR A 328 -20.84 -9.06 8.10
C TYR A 328 -21.41 -10.09 9.09
N PHE A 329 -21.58 -9.74 10.38
CA PHE A 329 -22.11 -10.56 11.46
C PHE A 329 -23.41 -10.03 12.05
N THR A 330 -23.86 -8.85 11.64
CA THR A 330 -25.21 -8.34 11.94
C THR A 330 -26.20 -9.07 11.06
N ASN A 331 -27.25 -9.66 11.70
CA ASN A 331 -28.37 -10.35 11.04
C ASN A 331 -29.28 -9.35 10.32
#